data_f6575a5a1e1251a2f4834100015a4bc2
#
_entry.id   f6575a5a1e1251a2f4834100015a4bc2
#
_cell.length_a   1.000
_cell.length_b   1.000
_cell.length_c   1.000
_cell.angle_alpha   90.00
_cell.angle_beta   90.00
_cell.angle_gamma   90.00
#
_symmetry.space_group_name_H-M   'P 1'
#
loop_
_entity.id
_entity.type
_entity.pdbx_description
1 polymer ?
#
loop_
_entity_poly.entity_id
_entity_poly.type
_entity_poly.pdbx_seq_one_letter_code
_entity_poly.pdbx_strand_id
1 'polypeptide(L)'
;MANEGDIAEIFGSPDEKGNLIIGYTREQNHPVCIDMEKFVQRSSGVFGATGTGKSFLTRLVLAGLMHYNKASVFVLDMHNEYGFDDVASDTKKAVTGLKTKFKSKVRIVGLGGGSTIRGQVPDFNLEISTGDISTSDIETLSRELNLRETTPTILNALYTTFRDKWFAVFRGMSRETVVIEDERGKTKEVPAEGSVAKWALENGVNVMAAEALHDKLRRLFSQPYIVDNPAADS
;
A
#
# COMPACT_ATOMS: atom_id res chain seq x y z
N MET A 1 39.51 3.66 26.79
CA MET A 1 38.66 2.68 26.07
C MET A 1 37.43 2.47 26.92
N ALA A 2 36.23 2.46 26.29
CA ALA A 2 35.01 2.09 26.99
C ALA A 2 35.11 0.64 27.49
N ASN A 3 34.71 0.39 28.73
CA ASN A 3 34.65 -0.96 29.30
C ASN A 3 33.30 -1.64 29.02
N GLU A 4 33.14 -2.90 29.38
CA GLU A 4 31.88 -3.64 29.18
C GLU A 4 30.68 -2.95 29.82
N GLY A 5 30.86 -2.37 31.02
CA GLY A 5 29.82 -1.66 31.74
C GLY A 5 29.36 -0.39 30.99
N ASP A 6 30.32 0.37 30.45
CA ASP A 6 30.00 1.58 29.67
C ASP A 6 29.19 1.24 28.40
N ILE A 7 29.52 0.11 27.77
CA ILE A 7 28.82 -0.35 26.55
C ILE A 7 27.42 -0.87 26.90
N ALA A 8 27.31 -1.64 27.99
CA ALA A 8 26.02 -2.14 28.45
C ALA A 8 25.06 -1.00 28.89
N GLU A 9 25.61 0.08 29.48
CA GLU A 9 24.83 1.26 29.85
C GLU A 9 24.28 1.98 28.60
N ILE A 10 25.07 2.05 27.51
CA ILE A 10 24.66 2.76 26.28
C ILE A 10 23.77 1.89 25.38
N PHE A 11 24.12 0.61 25.22
CA PHE A 11 23.51 -0.31 24.24
C PHE A 11 22.63 -1.39 24.86
N GLY A 12 22.41 -1.36 26.17
CA GLY A 12 21.65 -2.36 26.90
C GLY A 12 22.42 -3.67 27.11
N SER A 13 21.96 -4.47 28.06
CA SER A 13 22.51 -5.81 28.35
C SER A 13 21.62 -6.90 27.73
N PRO A 14 22.19 -7.98 27.19
CA PRO A 14 21.41 -9.13 26.73
C PRO A 14 20.65 -9.84 27.85
N ASP A 15 21.07 -9.65 29.12
CA ASP A 15 20.42 -10.24 30.29
C ASP A 15 19.13 -9.51 30.69
N GLU A 16 18.91 -8.31 30.18
CA GLU A 16 17.68 -7.55 30.41
C GLU A 16 16.52 -8.10 29.58
N LYS A 17 15.42 -8.37 30.28
CA LYS A 17 14.22 -8.94 29.66
C LYS A 17 13.63 -7.99 28.60
N GLY A 18 13.56 -8.46 27.37
CA GLY A 18 13.02 -7.70 26.25
C GLY A 18 14.07 -7.04 25.35
N ASN A 19 15.34 -7.17 25.69
CA ASN A 19 16.44 -6.74 24.85
C ASN A 19 16.72 -7.75 23.73
N LEU A 20 16.78 -7.25 22.48
CA LEU A 20 17.14 -8.02 21.30
C LEU A 20 18.58 -7.70 20.91
N ILE A 21 19.45 -8.70 20.86
CA ILE A 21 20.79 -8.55 20.31
C ILE A 21 20.66 -8.35 18.79
N ILE A 22 21.13 -7.22 18.28
CA ILE A 22 21.13 -6.87 16.84
C ILE A 22 22.50 -7.03 16.18
N GLY A 23 23.54 -7.19 16.97
CA GLY A 23 24.91 -7.33 16.49
C GLY A 23 25.92 -7.27 17.63
N TYR A 24 27.17 -7.18 17.25
CA TYR A 24 28.29 -7.09 18.16
C TYR A 24 29.23 -5.96 17.74
N THR A 25 29.87 -5.32 18.72
CA THR A 25 30.90 -4.31 18.45
C THR A 25 32.09 -4.96 17.73
N ARG A 26 32.66 -4.23 16.78
CA ARG A 26 33.71 -4.78 15.90
C ARG A 26 35.01 -5.14 16.63
N GLU A 27 35.41 -4.32 17.59
CA GLU A 27 36.70 -4.47 18.25
C GLU A 27 36.65 -5.40 19.48
N GLN A 28 35.60 -5.29 20.27
CA GLN A 28 35.53 -5.99 21.57
C GLN A 28 34.51 -7.13 21.57
N ASN A 29 33.78 -7.32 20.46
CA ASN A 29 32.73 -8.32 20.31
C ASN A 29 31.64 -8.28 21.42
N HIS A 30 31.36 -7.06 21.95
CA HIS A 30 30.27 -6.87 22.91
C HIS A 30 28.93 -6.85 22.20
N PRO A 31 27.87 -7.44 22.80
CA PRO A 31 26.54 -7.42 22.25
C PRO A 31 25.98 -6.00 22.22
N VAL A 32 25.35 -5.64 21.11
CA VAL A 32 24.58 -4.40 20.93
C VAL A 32 23.13 -4.79 20.95
N CYS A 33 22.36 -4.26 21.90
CA CYS A 33 20.97 -4.63 22.12
C CYS A 33 20.02 -3.47 21.77
N ILE A 34 18.80 -3.84 21.41
CA ILE A 34 17.67 -2.90 21.32
C ILE A 34 16.62 -3.35 22.34
N ASP A 35 16.25 -2.45 23.24
CA ASP A 35 15.09 -2.60 24.11
C ASP A 35 13.82 -2.52 23.24
N MET A 36 13.16 -3.67 23.06
CA MET A 36 12.01 -3.79 22.16
C MET A 36 10.79 -3.00 22.65
N GLU A 37 10.68 -2.74 23.96
CA GLU A 37 9.60 -1.94 24.52
C GLU A 37 9.78 -0.46 24.24
N LYS A 38 10.99 0.07 24.42
CA LYS A 38 11.32 1.45 24.06
C LYS A 38 11.30 1.66 22.55
N PHE A 39 11.69 0.65 21.78
CA PHE A 39 11.69 0.73 20.31
C PHE A 39 10.31 1.00 19.73
N VAL A 40 9.25 0.36 20.24
CA VAL A 40 7.87 0.56 19.72
C VAL A 40 7.22 1.88 20.16
N GLN A 41 7.82 2.57 21.13
CA GLN A 41 7.28 3.85 21.62
C GLN A 41 7.63 5.04 20.71
N ARG A 42 8.54 4.88 19.77
CA ARG A 42 9.06 5.96 18.92
C ARG A 42 9.20 5.52 17.48
N SER A 43 9.16 6.51 16.58
CA SER A 43 9.48 6.27 15.17
C SER A 43 10.96 5.97 15.02
N SER A 44 11.29 4.94 14.26
CA SER A 44 12.65 4.50 14.00
C SER A 44 12.86 4.29 12.51
N GLY A 45 14.11 4.41 12.04
CA GLY A 45 14.46 4.21 10.65
C GLY A 45 15.73 3.37 10.49
N VAL A 46 15.75 2.50 9.47
CA VAL A 46 16.92 1.74 9.05
C VAL A 46 17.42 2.29 7.73
N PHE A 47 18.60 2.89 7.74
CA PHE A 47 19.19 3.55 6.57
C PHE A 47 20.49 2.88 6.16
N GLY A 48 20.80 2.88 4.88
CA GLY A 48 22.03 2.33 4.33
C GLY A 48 21.94 2.14 2.81
N ALA A 49 23.08 1.94 2.16
CA ALA A 49 23.15 1.62 0.73
C ALA A 49 22.56 0.23 0.43
N THR A 50 22.34 -0.07 -0.85
CA THR A 50 21.92 -1.41 -1.28
C THR A 50 23.00 -2.44 -0.89
N GLY A 51 22.55 -3.61 -0.39
CA GLY A 51 23.46 -4.69 0.03
C GLY A 51 24.07 -4.54 1.44
N THR A 52 23.75 -3.48 2.20
CA THR A 52 24.31 -3.27 3.55
C THR A 52 23.58 -4.02 4.67
N GLY A 53 22.58 -4.85 4.33
CA GLY A 53 21.85 -5.66 5.32
C GLY A 53 20.61 -5.01 5.94
N LYS A 54 20.08 -3.91 5.36
CA LYS A 54 18.85 -3.24 5.87
C LYS A 54 17.69 -4.22 6.05
N SER A 55 17.36 -4.98 5.01
CA SER A 55 16.23 -5.92 5.05
C SER A 55 16.47 -7.04 6.06
N PHE A 56 17.73 -7.46 6.26
CA PHE A 56 18.08 -8.43 7.29
C PHE A 56 17.85 -7.86 8.68
N LEU A 57 18.34 -6.65 8.96
CA LEU A 57 18.13 -5.98 10.26
C LEU A 57 16.64 -5.74 10.53
N THR A 58 15.90 -5.27 9.53
CA THR A 58 14.44 -5.08 9.66
C THR A 58 13.74 -6.41 9.99
N ARG A 59 14.09 -7.50 9.30
CA ARG A 59 13.55 -8.84 9.58
C ARG A 59 13.88 -9.30 11.00
N LEU A 60 15.10 -9.04 11.49
CA LEU A 60 15.52 -9.37 12.84
C LEU A 60 14.69 -8.61 13.88
N VAL A 61 14.47 -7.31 13.68
CA VAL A 61 13.64 -6.47 14.54
C VAL A 61 12.18 -6.95 14.55
N LEU A 62 11.60 -7.23 13.38
CA LEU A 62 10.24 -7.79 13.26
C LEU A 62 10.13 -9.14 14.00
N ALA A 63 11.13 -10.02 13.86
CA ALA A 63 11.18 -11.28 14.57
C ALA A 63 11.28 -11.07 16.09
N GLY A 64 12.05 -10.09 16.54
CA GLY A 64 12.16 -9.71 17.95
C GLY A 64 10.82 -9.23 18.53
N LEU A 65 10.11 -8.34 17.81
CA LEU A 65 8.80 -7.84 18.22
C LEU A 65 7.79 -8.99 18.42
N MET A 66 7.76 -9.94 17.49
CA MET A 66 6.91 -11.13 17.59
C MET A 66 7.34 -12.11 18.68
N HIS A 67 8.65 -12.29 18.87
CA HIS A 67 9.20 -13.17 19.91
C HIS A 67 8.85 -12.67 21.31
N TYR A 68 9.12 -11.39 21.57
CA TYR A 68 8.85 -10.77 22.87
C TYR A 68 7.38 -10.34 23.06
N ASN A 69 6.56 -10.44 22.01
CA ASN A 69 5.13 -10.09 22.03
C ASN A 69 4.87 -8.67 22.54
N LYS A 70 5.66 -7.68 22.05
CA LYS A 70 5.63 -6.30 22.54
C LYS A 70 4.64 -5.41 21.76
N ALA A 71 4.31 -5.77 20.52
CA ALA A 71 3.37 -5.02 19.68
C ALA A 71 2.73 -5.90 18.61
N SER A 72 1.55 -5.51 18.16
CA SER A 72 1.01 -5.95 16.87
C SER A 72 1.73 -5.20 15.77
N VAL A 73 2.11 -5.91 14.71
CA VAL A 73 2.93 -5.34 13.63
C VAL A 73 2.17 -5.44 12.32
N PHE A 74 2.03 -4.29 11.64
CA PHE A 74 1.53 -4.20 10.28
C PHE A 74 2.67 -3.79 9.35
N VAL A 75 2.91 -4.57 8.29
CA VAL A 75 4.05 -4.37 7.38
C VAL A 75 3.55 -4.16 5.96
N LEU A 76 3.91 -3.04 5.35
CA LEU A 76 3.76 -2.81 3.91
C LEU A 76 5.03 -3.32 3.20
N ASP A 77 4.99 -4.60 2.81
CA ASP A 77 6.14 -5.32 2.24
C ASP A 77 6.16 -5.22 0.71
N MET A 78 6.55 -4.06 0.21
CA MET A 78 6.56 -3.75 -1.23
C MET A 78 7.42 -4.70 -2.07
N HIS A 79 8.45 -5.31 -1.49
CA HIS A 79 9.37 -6.20 -2.19
C HIS A 79 9.22 -7.68 -1.81
N ASN A 80 8.22 -8.00 -0.98
CA ASN A 80 7.97 -9.35 -0.49
C ASN A 80 9.20 -9.99 0.19
N GLU A 81 9.89 -9.23 1.04
CA GLU A 81 11.15 -9.64 1.66
C GLU A 81 10.96 -10.34 3.01
N TYR A 82 9.81 -10.19 3.68
CA TYR A 82 9.67 -10.59 5.08
C TYR A 82 8.80 -11.82 5.31
N GLY A 83 7.71 -11.94 4.56
CA GLY A 83 6.64 -12.91 4.82
C GLY A 83 7.05 -14.35 4.57
N PHE A 84 7.34 -14.69 3.33
CA PHE A 84 7.69 -16.03 2.87
C PHE A 84 9.20 -16.30 2.91
N ASP A 85 9.54 -17.60 2.81
CA ASP A 85 10.92 -18.03 2.64
C ASP A 85 11.51 -17.50 1.34
N ASP A 86 12.82 -17.24 1.36
CA ASP A 86 13.53 -16.66 0.24
C ASP A 86 14.95 -17.23 0.12
N VAL A 87 15.67 -16.82 -0.90
CA VAL A 87 17.10 -17.12 -1.08
C VAL A 87 17.85 -15.80 -1.16
N ALA A 88 18.80 -15.61 -0.26
CA ALA A 88 19.63 -14.41 -0.24
C ALA A 88 20.36 -14.26 -1.59
N SER A 89 20.24 -13.09 -2.21
CA SER A 89 20.79 -12.82 -3.55
C SER A 89 22.32 -12.91 -3.61
N ASP A 90 22.99 -12.53 -2.53
CA ASP A 90 24.43 -12.46 -2.36
C ASP A 90 25.06 -13.81 -1.99
N THR A 91 24.52 -14.47 -0.97
CA THR A 91 25.08 -15.71 -0.40
C THR A 91 24.45 -16.97 -0.94
N LYS A 92 23.34 -16.88 -1.70
CA LYS A 92 22.51 -18.02 -2.14
C LYS A 92 22.03 -18.93 -1.00
N LYS A 93 22.07 -18.44 0.23
CA LYS A 93 21.59 -19.19 1.39
C LYS A 93 20.07 -19.02 1.54
N ALA A 94 19.41 -20.08 2.01
CA ALA A 94 18.01 -20.04 2.36
C ALA A 94 17.77 -19.06 3.51
N VAL A 95 16.76 -18.21 3.35
CA VAL A 95 16.34 -17.24 4.37
C VAL A 95 14.92 -17.59 4.77
N THR A 96 14.75 -17.96 6.03
CA THR A 96 13.44 -18.32 6.57
C THR A 96 12.54 -17.10 6.69
N GLY A 97 11.34 -17.18 6.15
CA GLY A 97 10.31 -16.15 6.25
C GLY A 97 9.68 -16.10 7.64
N LEU A 98 9.11 -14.96 7.97
CA LEU A 98 8.44 -14.77 9.25
C LEU A 98 7.24 -15.72 9.42
N LYS A 99 6.53 -16.03 8.32
CA LYS A 99 5.42 -17.01 8.33
C LYS A 99 5.88 -18.40 8.74
N THR A 100 6.96 -18.89 8.17
CA THR A 100 7.52 -20.20 8.50
C THR A 100 7.98 -20.25 9.96
N LYS A 101 8.60 -19.16 10.46
CA LYS A 101 9.12 -19.08 11.82
C LYS A 101 8.03 -18.93 12.89
N PHE A 102 7.02 -18.10 12.64
CA PHE A 102 6.01 -17.72 13.63
C PHE A 102 4.61 -18.27 13.35
N LYS A 103 4.45 -18.99 12.25
CA LYS A 103 3.22 -19.73 11.87
C LYS A 103 1.95 -18.87 11.95
N SER A 104 1.02 -19.25 12.83
CA SER A 104 -0.30 -18.58 12.97
C SER A 104 -0.22 -17.13 13.49
N LYS A 105 0.92 -16.71 14.03
CA LYS A 105 1.12 -15.31 14.46
C LYS A 105 1.34 -14.37 13.26
N VAL A 106 1.63 -14.89 12.08
CA VAL A 106 1.88 -14.11 10.87
C VAL A 106 0.77 -14.39 9.86
N ARG A 107 0.13 -13.34 9.38
CA ARG A 107 -0.81 -13.36 8.25
C ARG A 107 -0.19 -12.64 7.08
N ILE A 108 -0.16 -13.29 5.93
CA ILE A 108 0.32 -12.69 4.67
C ILE A 108 -0.88 -12.36 3.83
N VAL A 109 -0.96 -11.11 3.41
CA VAL A 109 -2.06 -10.55 2.64
C VAL A 109 -1.60 -10.28 1.22
N GLY A 110 -2.28 -10.87 0.25
CA GLY A 110 -2.14 -10.51 -1.17
C GLY A 110 -3.06 -9.34 -1.54
N LEU A 111 -2.87 -8.78 -2.71
CA LEU A 111 -3.73 -7.72 -3.25
C LEU A 111 -4.48 -8.25 -4.48
N GLY A 112 -5.81 -8.32 -4.36
CA GLY A 112 -6.71 -8.81 -5.41
C GLY A 112 -6.86 -10.33 -5.46
N GLY A 113 -8.03 -10.77 -5.91
CA GLY A 113 -8.41 -12.18 -5.96
C GLY A 113 -7.43 -13.04 -6.77
N GLY A 114 -7.06 -14.20 -6.22
CA GLY A 114 -6.15 -15.13 -6.86
C GLY A 114 -4.69 -14.69 -6.97
N SER A 115 -4.29 -13.61 -6.28
CA SER A 115 -2.90 -13.16 -6.29
C SER A 115 -1.98 -14.19 -5.64
N THR A 116 -0.75 -14.28 -6.14
CA THR A 116 0.32 -15.08 -5.55
C THR A 116 1.52 -14.22 -5.25
N ILE A 117 2.25 -14.55 -4.19
CA ILE A 117 3.47 -13.86 -3.80
C ILE A 117 4.62 -14.85 -3.92
N ARG A 118 5.53 -14.61 -4.88
CA ARG A 118 6.65 -15.52 -5.20
C ARG A 118 6.19 -16.97 -5.47
N GLY A 119 5.03 -17.14 -6.13
CA GLY A 119 4.44 -18.45 -6.42
C GLY A 119 3.76 -19.12 -5.22
N GLN A 120 3.69 -18.47 -4.07
CA GLN A 120 3.00 -18.96 -2.88
C GLN A 120 1.66 -18.23 -2.69
N VAL A 121 0.67 -18.97 -2.17
CA VAL A 121 -0.66 -18.41 -1.92
C VAL A 121 -0.64 -17.66 -0.58
N PRO A 122 -1.07 -16.40 -0.52
CA PRO A 122 -1.21 -15.66 0.73
C PRO A 122 -2.31 -16.27 1.62
N ASP A 123 -2.36 -15.88 2.89
CA ASP A 123 -3.41 -16.33 3.81
C ASP A 123 -4.80 -15.84 3.40
N PHE A 124 -4.87 -14.63 2.85
CA PHE A 124 -6.06 -14.06 2.22
C PHE A 124 -5.65 -12.95 1.22
N ASN A 125 -6.57 -12.60 0.34
CA ASN A 125 -6.40 -11.51 -0.59
C ASN A 125 -7.28 -10.34 -0.15
N LEU A 126 -6.67 -9.15 -0.03
CA LEU A 126 -7.40 -7.93 0.23
C LEU A 126 -8.09 -7.47 -1.07
N GLU A 127 -9.38 -7.26 -0.98
CA GLU A 127 -10.19 -6.61 -2.00
C GLU A 127 -10.87 -5.38 -1.39
N ILE A 128 -10.87 -4.29 -2.12
CA ILE A 128 -11.48 -3.02 -1.70
C ILE A 128 -12.73 -2.81 -2.55
N SER A 129 -13.86 -2.65 -1.89
CA SER A 129 -15.12 -2.34 -2.58
C SER A 129 -15.05 -0.96 -3.22
N THR A 130 -15.53 -0.85 -4.46
CA THR A 130 -15.73 0.46 -5.10
C THR A 130 -16.67 1.36 -4.31
N GLY A 131 -17.58 0.78 -3.52
CA GLY A 131 -18.50 1.50 -2.64
C GLY A 131 -17.82 2.09 -1.40
N ASP A 132 -16.67 1.56 -0.98
CA ASP A 132 -15.92 2.04 0.17
C ASP A 132 -14.96 3.17 -0.18
N ILE A 133 -14.73 3.44 -1.48
CA ILE A 133 -13.85 4.51 -1.92
C ILE A 133 -14.58 5.85 -1.84
N SER A 134 -14.18 6.66 -0.88
CA SER A 134 -14.70 8.02 -0.69
C SER A 134 -13.99 9.05 -1.59
N THR A 135 -14.60 10.19 -1.78
CA THR A 135 -13.96 11.32 -2.49
C THR A 135 -12.71 11.82 -1.77
N SER A 136 -12.71 11.77 -0.42
CA SER A 136 -11.56 12.16 0.39
C SER A 136 -10.35 11.23 0.23
N ASP A 137 -10.55 9.96 -0.10
CA ASP A 137 -9.45 9.05 -0.42
C ASP A 137 -8.71 9.50 -1.68
N ILE A 138 -9.47 9.93 -2.69
CA ILE A 138 -8.89 10.48 -3.92
C ILE A 138 -8.17 11.81 -3.67
N GLU A 139 -8.74 12.68 -2.84
CA GLU A 139 -8.10 13.95 -2.47
C GLU A 139 -6.79 13.71 -1.70
N THR A 140 -6.73 12.69 -0.85
CA THR A 140 -5.51 12.29 -0.14
C THR A 140 -4.40 11.89 -1.13
N LEU A 141 -4.74 11.28 -2.26
CA LEU A 141 -3.82 10.90 -3.33
C LEU A 141 -3.53 12.04 -4.32
N SER A 142 -3.88 13.28 -4.00
CA SER A 142 -3.82 14.40 -4.95
C SER A 142 -2.43 14.66 -5.52
N ARG A 143 -1.37 14.46 -4.73
CA ARG A 143 0.02 14.61 -5.20
C ARG A 143 0.44 13.46 -6.11
N GLU A 144 0.18 12.23 -5.71
CA GLU A 144 0.54 11.00 -6.43
C GLU A 144 -0.17 10.93 -7.80
N LEU A 145 -1.41 11.38 -7.84
CA LEU A 145 -2.23 11.44 -9.06
C LEU A 145 -2.06 12.76 -9.81
N ASN A 146 -1.27 13.70 -9.29
CA ASN A 146 -1.11 15.04 -9.88
C ASN A 146 -2.48 15.70 -10.20
N LEU A 147 -3.37 15.74 -9.20
CA LEU A 147 -4.72 16.29 -9.36
C LEU A 147 -4.67 17.80 -9.47
N ARG A 148 -5.67 18.38 -10.15
CA ARG A 148 -5.82 19.82 -10.31
C ARG A 148 -6.73 20.41 -9.23
N GLU A 149 -6.65 21.73 -9.03
CA GLU A 149 -7.50 22.48 -8.10
C GLU A 149 -9.01 22.34 -8.38
N THR A 150 -9.39 22.02 -9.61
CA THR A 150 -10.78 21.76 -10.01
C THR A 150 -11.30 20.39 -9.59
N THR A 151 -10.42 19.48 -9.14
CA THR A 151 -10.80 18.10 -8.79
C THR A 151 -11.84 18.01 -7.69
N PRO A 152 -11.76 18.75 -6.57
CA PRO A 152 -12.78 18.67 -5.51
C PRO A 152 -14.19 19.00 -6.01
N THR A 153 -14.32 19.98 -6.90
CA THR A 153 -15.62 20.35 -7.50
C THR A 153 -16.21 19.19 -8.30
N ILE A 154 -15.38 18.49 -9.09
CA ILE A 154 -15.82 17.34 -9.90
C ILE A 154 -16.20 16.17 -9.00
N LEU A 155 -15.38 15.86 -7.98
CA LEU A 155 -15.64 14.79 -7.00
C LEU A 155 -16.93 15.05 -6.23
N ASN A 156 -17.18 16.30 -5.82
CA ASN A 156 -18.43 16.67 -5.17
C ASN A 156 -19.64 16.50 -6.10
N ALA A 157 -19.54 16.86 -7.37
CA ALA A 157 -20.59 16.65 -8.36
C ALA A 157 -20.86 15.15 -8.57
N LEU A 158 -19.82 14.32 -8.70
CA LEU A 158 -19.94 12.86 -8.79
C LEU A 158 -20.65 12.27 -7.57
N TYR A 159 -20.22 12.65 -6.37
CA TYR A 159 -20.85 12.17 -5.14
C TYR A 159 -22.30 12.65 -4.99
N THR A 160 -22.59 13.89 -5.38
CA THR A 160 -23.95 14.43 -5.35
C THR A 160 -24.88 13.63 -6.27
N THR A 161 -24.39 13.26 -7.46
CA THR A 161 -25.17 12.52 -8.46
C THR A 161 -25.32 11.04 -8.12
N PHE A 162 -24.22 10.36 -7.69
CA PHE A 162 -24.17 8.90 -7.61
C PHE A 162 -24.01 8.35 -6.20
N ARG A 163 -23.82 9.19 -5.18
CA ARG A 163 -23.59 8.82 -3.79
C ARG A 163 -22.47 7.78 -3.67
N ASP A 164 -22.65 6.73 -2.91
CA ASP A 164 -21.64 5.70 -2.66
C ASP A 164 -21.27 4.88 -3.91
N LYS A 165 -22.03 5.00 -5.00
CA LYS A 165 -21.75 4.36 -6.29
C LYS A 165 -20.88 5.20 -7.23
N TRP A 166 -20.47 6.40 -6.81
CA TRP A 166 -19.81 7.37 -7.67
C TRP A 166 -18.55 6.79 -8.34
N PHE A 167 -17.74 6.06 -7.60
CA PHE A 167 -16.48 5.52 -8.12
C PHE A 167 -16.72 4.43 -9.15
N ALA A 168 -17.63 3.48 -8.86
CA ALA A 168 -18.00 2.41 -9.81
C ALA A 168 -18.61 2.98 -11.09
N VAL A 169 -19.53 3.95 -10.96
CA VAL A 169 -20.17 4.59 -12.12
C VAL A 169 -19.14 5.36 -12.93
N PHE A 170 -18.31 6.19 -12.28
CA PHE A 170 -17.29 6.97 -12.97
C PHE A 170 -16.25 6.09 -13.66
N ARG A 171 -15.85 4.97 -13.04
CA ARG A 171 -15.00 3.93 -13.65
C ARG A 171 -15.58 3.35 -14.92
N GLY A 172 -16.90 3.14 -14.95
CA GLY A 172 -17.61 2.57 -16.09
C GLY A 172 -17.95 3.54 -17.24
N MET A 173 -17.74 4.86 -17.03
CA MET A 173 -18.03 5.84 -18.07
C MET A 173 -17.06 5.73 -19.23
N SER A 174 -17.58 5.92 -20.46
CA SER A 174 -16.79 5.96 -21.69
C SER A 174 -16.32 7.39 -22.02
N ARG A 175 -15.50 7.50 -23.05
CA ARG A 175 -15.14 8.78 -23.71
C ARG A 175 -15.62 8.80 -25.16
N GLU A 176 -16.62 8.00 -25.45
CA GLU A 176 -17.15 7.88 -26.80
C GLU A 176 -17.99 9.08 -27.20
N THR A 177 -17.95 9.38 -28.48
CA THR A 177 -18.83 10.34 -29.14
C THR A 177 -19.69 9.61 -30.16
N VAL A 178 -20.85 10.14 -30.44
CA VAL A 178 -21.75 9.67 -31.49
C VAL A 178 -21.99 10.79 -32.49
N VAL A 179 -22.13 10.42 -33.74
CA VAL A 179 -22.47 11.37 -34.82
C VAL A 179 -23.99 11.45 -34.94
N ILE A 180 -24.53 12.62 -34.74
CA ILE A 180 -25.96 12.91 -34.98
C ILE A 180 -26.11 13.83 -36.20
N GLU A 181 -27.19 13.65 -36.94
CA GLU A 181 -27.57 14.53 -38.05
C GLU A 181 -28.61 15.55 -37.55
N ASP A 182 -28.38 16.82 -37.83
CA ASP A 182 -29.35 17.88 -37.50
C ASP A 182 -30.48 17.96 -38.54
N GLU A 183 -31.50 18.71 -38.23
CA GLU A 183 -32.67 18.91 -39.13
C GLU A 183 -32.30 19.48 -40.53
N ARG A 184 -31.06 19.92 -40.69
CA ARG A 184 -30.54 20.49 -41.97
C ARG A 184 -29.58 19.53 -42.68
N GLY A 185 -29.48 18.27 -42.22
CA GLY A 185 -28.60 17.24 -42.79
C GLY A 185 -27.12 17.44 -42.46
N LYS A 186 -26.77 18.28 -41.46
CA LYS A 186 -25.40 18.43 -41.01
C LYS A 186 -25.10 17.45 -39.90
N THR A 187 -24.00 16.73 -40.04
CA THR A 187 -23.48 15.85 -39.01
C THR A 187 -22.73 16.63 -37.93
N LYS A 188 -23.00 16.28 -36.67
CA LYS A 188 -22.31 16.84 -35.51
C LYS A 188 -21.92 15.71 -34.55
N GLU A 189 -20.67 15.71 -34.07
CA GLU A 189 -20.25 14.88 -32.99
C GLU A 189 -20.78 15.40 -31.65
N VAL A 190 -21.42 14.52 -30.90
CA VAL A 190 -21.88 14.79 -29.53
C VAL A 190 -21.43 13.68 -28.61
N PRO A 191 -21.25 13.92 -27.29
CA PRO A 191 -20.91 12.90 -26.34
C PRO A 191 -21.96 11.77 -26.34
N ALA A 192 -21.48 10.53 -26.33
CA ALA A 192 -22.34 9.36 -26.22
C ALA A 192 -23.01 9.28 -24.83
N GLU A 193 -24.17 8.63 -24.77
CA GLU A 193 -24.80 8.30 -23.50
C GLU A 193 -23.84 7.47 -22.62
N GLY A 194 -23.82 7.77 -21.31
CA GLY A 194 -22.91 7.10 -20.37
C GLY A 194 -21.44 7.53 -20.49
N SER A 195 -21.14 8.56 -21.30
CA SER A 195 -19.78 9.12 -21.36
C SER A 195 -19.54 10.17 -20.27
N VAL A 196 -18.25 10.34 -19.90
CA VAL A 196 -17.82 11.39 -18.96
C VAL A 196 -18.24 12.79 -19.46
N ALA A 197 -18.11 13.04 -20.75
CA ALA A 197 -18.45 14.33 -21.35
C ALA A 197 -19.96 14.59 -21.26
N LYS A 198 -20.81 13.61 -21.51
CA LYS A 198 -22.26 13.73 -21.40
C LYS A 198 -22.69 14.05 -19.98
N TRP A 199 -22.20 13.26 -19.01
CA TRP A 199 -22.46 13.49 -17.59
C TRP A 199 -22.01 14.89 -17.14
N ALA A 200 -20.81 15.32 -17.55
CA ALA A 200 -20.28 16.62 -17.18
C ALA A 200 -21.15 17.78 -17.68
N LEU A 201 -21.63 17.71 -18.94
CA LEU A 201 -22.55 18.70 -19.52
C LEU A 201 -23.86 18.77 -18.74
N GLU A 202 -24.45 17.64 -18.41
CA GLU A 202 -25.74 17.56 -17.69
C GLU A 202 -25.66 18.09 -16.26
N ASN A 203 -24.47 17.98 -15.63
CA ASN A 203 -24.25 18.42 -14.25
C ASN A 203 -23.52 19.76 -14.12
N GLY A 204 -23.36 20.49 -15.22
CA GLY A 204 -22.72 21.81 -15.22
C GLY A 204 -21.23 21.79 -14.85
N VAL A 205 -20.56 20.64 -15.06
CA VAL A 205 -19.14 20.44 -14.79
C VAL A 205 -18.32 20.70 -16.06
N ASN A 206 -17.11 21.24 -15.91
CA ASN A 206 -16.22 21.40 -17.03
C ASN A 206 -15.81 20.04 -17.62
N VAL A 207 -16.17 19.80 -18.89
CA VAL A 207 -15.96 18.52 -19.59
C VAL A 207 -14.47 18.14 -19.61
N MET A 208 -13.59 19.06 -20.01
CA MET A 208 -12.15 18.78 -20.11
C MET A 208 -11.54 18.42 -18.74
N ALA A 209 -12.03 19.07 -17.68
CA ALA A 209 -11.55 18.78 -16.33
C ALA A 209 -12.06 17.42 -15.83
N ALA A 210 -13.32 17.06 -16.11
CA ALA A 210 -13.88 15.76 -15.76
C ALA A 210 -13.17 14.61 -16.50
N GLU A 211 -12.95 14.76 -17.79
CA GLU A 211 -12.20 13.81 -18.61
C GLU A 211 -10.75 13.66 -18.15
N ALA A 212 -10.09 14.76 -17.81
CA ALA A 212 -8.73 14.72 -17.28
C ALA A 212 -8.65 14.00 -15.93
N LEU A 213 -9.66 14.17 -15.06
CA LEU A 213 -9.74 13.41 -13.81
C LEU A 213 -9.93 11.91 -14.07
N HIS A 214 -10.85 11.57 -14.98
CA HIS A 214 -11.09 10.16 -15.35
C HIS A 214 -9.81 9.49 -15.86
N ASP A 215 -9.04 10.16 -16.72
CA ASP A 215 -7.76 9.63 -17.22
C ASP A 215 -6.73 9.43 -16.09
N LYS A 216 -6.67 10.35 -15.13
CA LYS A 216 -5.75 10.24 -13.98
C LYS A 216 -6.13 9.10 -13.06
N LEU A 217 -7.42 8.82 -12.89
CA LEU A 217 -7.90 7.70 -12.09
C LEU A 217 -7.80 6.34 -12.79
N ARG A 218 -7.50 6.29 -14.10
CA ARG A 218 -7.42 5.05 -14.88
C ARG A 218 -6.52 3.99 -14.24
N ARG A 219 -5.41 4.40 -13.61
CA ARG A 219 -4.53 3.46 -12.90
C ARG A 219 -5.21 2.82 -11.69
N LEU A 220 -6.04 3.57 -10.96
CA LEU A 220 -6.85 3.03 -9.86
C LEU A 220 -7.95 2.12 -10.39
N PHE A 221 -8.64 2.53 -11.45
CA PHE A 221 -9.71 1.75 -12.08
C PHE A 221 -9.25 0.36 -12.52
N SER A 222 -7.98 0.23 -12.93
CA SER A 222 -7.41 -1.03 -13.42
C SER A 222 -6.79 -1.90 -12.33
N GLN A 223 -6.84 -1.50 -11.06
CA GLN A 223 -6.26 -2.30 -9.99
C GLN A 223 -7.11 -3.55 -9.71
N PRO A 224 -6.52 -4.74 -9.69
CA PRO A 224 -7.26 -6.00 -9.53
C PRO A 224 -7.85 -6.18 -8.13
N TYR A 225 -7.39 -5.39 -7.16
CA TYR A 225 -7.90 -5.40 -5.78
C TYR A 225 -9.05 -4.40 -5.55
N ILE A 226 -9.43 -3.60 -6.55
CA ILE A 226 -10.60 -2.70 -6.48
C ILE A 226 -11.73 -3.36 -7.26
N VAL A 227 -12.71 -3.86 -6.54
CA VAL A 227 -13.81 -4.69 -7.07
C VAL A 227 -15.18 -4.14 -6.67
N ASP A 228 -16.21 -4.45 -7.44
CA ASP A 228 -17.57 -4.00 -7.10
C ASP A 228 -18.19 -4.83 -5.97
N ASN A 229 -17.84 -6.12 -5.92
CA ASN A 229 -18.32 -7.05 -4.91
C ASN A 229 -17.14 -7.82 -4.34
N PRO A 230 -16.53 -7.34 -3.25
CA PRO A 230 -15.44 -8.06 -2.61
C PRO A 230 -15.92 -9.39 -2.03
N ALA A 231 -15.02 -10.37 -1.96
CA ALA A 231 -15.29 -11.63 -1.32
C ALA A 231 -15.60 -11.42 0.18
N ALA A 232 -16.47 -12.25 0.75
CA ALA A 232 -16.94 -12.09 2.13
C ALA A 232 -15.82 -12.18 3.19
N ASP A 233 -14.67 -12.77 2.82
CA ASP A 233 -13.51 -12.98 3.69
C ASP A 233 -12.31 -12.08 3.31
N SER A 234 -12.51 -11.06 2.52
CA SER A 234 -11.47 -10.14 2.04
C SER A 234 -11.25 -8.93 2.96
#